data_b753a083765838b535caf88adbdcd4cd
#
_entry.id   b753a083765838b535caf88adbdcd4cd
#
_cell.length_a   1.000
_cell.length_b   1.000
_cell.length_c   1.000
_cell.angle_alpha   90.00
_cell.angle_beta   90.00
_cell.angle_gamma   90.00
#
_symmetry.space_group_name_H-M   'P 1'
#
loop_
_entity.id
_entity.type
_entity.pdbx_description
1 polymer ?
#
loop_
_entity_poly.entity_id
_entity_poly.type
_entity_poly.pdbx_seq_one_letter_code
_entity_poly.pdbx_strand_id
1 'polypeptide(L)'
;GFSRMEKKYEWKDHVIFMGILLAMAVWVNRGIEIKGLYMDDLYFWSCYGEQSFLQYVFPVGSTRFRFLYYLAAWLEMAVVRNHVGWFVPFNILLNAAVSWSIYFIGRRLSRAKGIGFLCGSMFLISRMAYYQIGQVLGLMETMALWMAVMILWYLFRYLNEKDSHVYFYLSCVLYFGVCFVHERYMALFPLLLLVLLFKRSRKLWEWGAGLLSFLLVQIIRAFTIGSILPAGTGGTQVADTFSLADTFKYALSQIAYVFGINAGPEHLNGCPW
;
A
#
# COMPACT_ATOMS: atom_id res chain seq x y z
N GLY A 1 7.62 37.83 16.17
CA GLY A 1 8.94 37.37 15.71
C GLY A 1 9.28 35.94 16.10
N PHE A 2 9.04 35.53 17.34
CA PHE A 2 9.43 34.21 17.86
C PHE A 2 8.74 33.03 17.12
N SER A 3 7.45 33.10 16.90
CA SER A 3 6.70 32.04 16.23
C SER A 3 7.10 31.82 14.75
N ARG A 4 7.61 32.87 14.10
CA ARG A 4 8.08 32.81 12.70
C ARG A 4 9.47 32.19 12.59
N MET A 5 10.30 32.38 13.61
CA MET A 5 11.64 31.76 13.69
C MET A 5 11.51 30.27 14.04
N GLU A 6 10.67 29.91 15.00
CA GLU A 6 10.44 28.50 15.34
C GLU A 6 9.94 27.69 14.14
N LYS A 7 8.98 28.21 13.37
CA LYS A 7 8.51 27.57 12.14
C LYS A 7 9.60 27.44 11.08
N LYS A 8 10.53 28.40 11.00
CA LYS A 8 11.64 28.37 10.04
C LYS A 8 12.69 27.33 10.40
N TYR A 9 12.94 27.10 11.70
CA TYR A 9 13.85 26.04 12.16
C TYR A 9 13.22 24.67 12.01
N GLU A 10 11.94 24.56 12.28
CA GLU A 10 11.20 23.30 12.15
C GLU A 10 11.21 22.79 10.71
N TRP A 11 11.02 23.67 9.73
CA TRP A 11 11.08 23.29 8.31
C TRP A 11 12.45 22.74 7.90
N LYS A 12 13.52 23.36 8.38
CA LYS A 12 14.89 22.91 8.10
C LYS A 12 15.14 21.50 8.62
N ASP A 13 14.68 21.19 9.81
CA ASP A 13 14.84 19.87 10.40
C ASP A 13 14.08 18.81 9.60
N HIS A 14 12.89 19.11 9.13
CA HIS A 14 12.14 18.19 8.28
C HIS A 14 12.88 17.91 6.96
N VAL A 15 13.41 18.91 6.31
CA VAL A 15 14.19 18.76 5.08
C VAL A 15 15.43 17.89 5.32
N ILE A 16 16.13 18.10 6.43
CA ILE A 16 17.31 17.31 6.81
C ILE A 16 16.92 15.85 7.02
N PHE A 17 15.89 15.57 7.81
CA PHE A 17 15.44 14.19 8.05
C PHE A 17 14.93 13.51 6.79
N MET A 18 14.18 14.21 5.96
CA MET A 18 13.75 13.69 4.65
C MET A 18 14.94 13.39 3.74
N GLY A 19 15.94 14.25 3.72
CA GLY A 19 17.17 14.04 2.96
C GLY A 19 17.96 12.83 3.45
N ILE A 20 18.07 12.64 4.76
CA ILE A 20 18.74 11.48 5.35
C ILE A 20 17.96 10.19 5.03
N LEU A 21 16.63 10.19 5.13
CA LEU A 21 15.80 9.05 4.76
C LEU A 21 15.94 8.69 3.29
N LEU A 22 16.00 9.68 2.41
CA LEU A 22 16.26 9.45 0.98
C LEU A 22 17.65 8.82 0.77
N ALA A 23 18.67 9.35 1.42
CA ALA A 23 20.02 8.79 1.35
C ALA A 23 20.08 7.35 1.88
N MET A 24 19.35 7.05 2.96
CA MET A 24 19.21 5.68 3.46
C MET A 24 18.52 4.77 2.46
N ALA A 25 17.43 5.23 1.83
CA ALA A 25 16.71 4.44 0.82
C ALA A 25 17.63 4.06 -0.35
N VAL A 26 18.45 4.99 -0.82
CA VAL A 26 19.44 4.74 -1.87
C VAL A 26 20.53 3.79 -1.40
N TRP A 27 21.07 4.01 -0.21
CA TRP A 27 22.18 3.21 0.33
C TRP A 27 21.78 1.76 0.62
N VAL A 28 20.66 1.55 1.29
CA VAL A 28 20.17 0.21 1.65
C VAL A 28 19.89 -0.65 0.41
N ASN A 29 19.44 -0.01 -0.65
CA ASN A 29 19.08 -0.69 -1.90
C ASN A 29 20.15 -0.61 -2.99
N ARG A 30 21.37 -0.18 -2.64
CA ARG A 30 22.49 -0.15 -3.59
C ARG A 30 22.79 -1.55 -4.14
N GLY A 31 23.14 -1.62 -5.41
CA GLY A 31 23.48 -2.87 -6.08
C GLY A 31 22.28 -3.70 -6.53
N ILE A 32 21.06 -3.25 -6.27
CA ILE A 32 19.86 -3.89 -6.84
C ILE A 32 19.70 -3.41 -8.28
N GLU A 33 19.64 -4.35 -9.20
CA GLU A 33 19.47 -4.08 -10.63
C GLU A 33 18.41 -5.01 -11.22
N ILE A 34 17.62 -4.49 -12.14
CA ILE A 34 16.75 -5.30 -12.99
C ILE A 34 17.53 -5.58 -14.29
N LYS A 35 18.09 -6.78 -14.40
CA LYS A 35 18.85 -7.22 -15.60
C LYS A 35 17.94 -7.70 -16.72
N GLY A 36 16.72 -8.10 -16.40
CA GLY A 36 15.72 -8.56 -17.34
C GLY A 36 14.36 -8.64 -16.69
N LEU A 37 13.33 -8.68 -17.53
CA LEU A 37 11.94 -8.79 -17.07
C LEU A 37 11.51 -10.25 -17.14
N TYR A 38 10.81 -10.72 -16.10
CA TYR A 38 10.34 -12.09 -15.97
C TYR A 38 8.86 -12.14 -15.68
N MET A 39 8.17 -13.15 -16.18
CA MET A 39 6.78 -13.47 -15.85
C MET A 39 5.86 -12.25 -15.91
N ASP A 40 5.26 -11.89 -14.80
CA ASP A 40 4.29 -10.79 -14.72
C ASP A 40 4.88 -9.44 -15.10
N ASP A 41 6.12 -9.16 -14.73
CA ASP A 41 6.81 -7.92 -15.09
C ASP A 41 6.97 -7.80 -16.60
N LEU A 42 7.40 -8.88 -17.25
CA LEU A 42 7.55 -8.93 -18.70
C LEU A 42 6.18 -8.80 -19.38
N TYR A 43 5.17 -9.47 -18.87
CA TYR A 43 3.82 -9.39 -19.39
C TYR A 43 3.28 -7.95 -19.35
N PHE A 44 3.36 -7.29 -18.21
CA PHE A 44 2.89 -5.92 -18.07
C PHE A 44 3.66 -4.93 -18.96
N TRP A 45 4.96 -5.11 -19.04
CA TRP A 45 5.79 -4.27 -19.90
C TRP A 45 5.44 -4.43 -21.38
N SER A 46 5.24 -5.67 -21.84
CA SER A 46 4.88 -5.96 -23.23
C SER A 46 3.47 -5.45 -23.57
N CYS A 47 2.53 -5.57 -22.68
CA CYS A 47 1.15 -5.09 -22.89
C CYS A 47 1.09 -3.58 -23.13
N TYR A 48 1.97 -2.81 -22.54
CA TYR A 48 2.01 -1.36 -22.76
C TYR A 48 2.21 -0.99 -24.25
N GLY A 49 3.01 -1.73 -24.99
CA GLY A 49 3.24 -1.50 -26.40
C GLY A 49 2.18 -2.08 -27.34
N GLU A 50 1.43 -3.07 -26.89
CA GLU A 50 0.49 -3.85 -27.71
C GLU A 50 -0.98 -3.47 -27.50
N GLN A 51 -1.33 -3.03 -26.30
CA GLN A 51 -2.70 -2.70 -25.92
C GLN A 51 -2.96 -1.19 -26.01
N SER A 52 -4.21 -0.82 -26.33
CA SER A 52 -4.66 0.57 -26.20
C SER A 52 -4.72 0.98 -24.72
N PHE A 53 -4.76 2.28 -24.46
CA PHE A 53 -4.92 2.81 -23.10
C PHE A 53 -6.11 2.21 -22.35
N LEU A 54 -7.28 2.14 -23.01
CA LEU A 54 -8.47 1.59 -22.39
C LEU A 54 -8.36 0.10 -22.10
N GLN A 55 -7.77 -0.67 -23.00
CA GLN A 55 -7.54 -2.10 -22.77
C GLN A 55 -6.55 -2.37 -21.66
N TYR A 56 -5.53 -1.53 -21.53
CA TYR A 56 -4.51 -1.67 -20.51
C TYR A 56 -5.03 -1.28 -19.12
N VAL A 57 -5.69 -0.14 -19.02
CA VAL A 57 -6.13 0.44 -17.74
C VAL A 57 -7.45 -0.18 -17.27
N PHE A 58 -8.38 -0.48 -18.17
CA PHE A 58 -9.71 -1.01 -17.85
C PHE A 58 -9.98 -2.36 -18.54
N PRO A 59 -9.27 -3.43 -18.16
CA PRO A 59 -9.40 -4.74 -18.80
C PRO A 59 -10.66 -5.46 -18.33
N VAL A 60 -11.79 -5.19 -18.95
CA VAL A 60 -13.05 -5.89 -18.66
C VAL A 60 -13.00 -7.31 -19.19
N GLY A 61 -13.51 -8.28 -18.39
CA GLY A 61 -13.49 -9.71 -18.74
C GLY A 61 -12.18 -10.42 -18.40
N SER A 62 -11.23 -9.72 -17.82
CA SER A 62 -9.99 -10.27 -17.29
C SER A 62 -10.21 -10.95 -15.93
N THR A 63 -9.22 -11.69 -15.46
CA THR A 63 -9.23 -12.31 -14.13
C THR A 63 -9.04 -11.32 -12.99
N ARG A 64 -8.54 -10.12 -13.29
CA ARG A 64 -8.27 -9.07 -12.31
C ARG A 64 -8.64 -7.71 -12.87
N PHE A 65 -9.14 -6.85 -12.00
CA PHE A 65 -9.48 -5.47 -12.35
C PHE A 65 -8.86 -4.53 -11.34
N ARG A 66 -7.67 -4.02 -11.66
CA ARG A 66 -6.87 -3.12 -10.81
C ARG A 66 -6.63 -1.80 -11.53
N PHE A 67 -7.70 -1.14 -11.93
CA PHE A 67 -7.61 0.01 -12.85
C PHE A 67 -6.74 1.14 -12.29
N LEU A 68 -6.75 1.39 -11.00
CA LEU A 68 -5.94 2.46 -10.42
C LEU A 68 -4.45 2.13 -10.47
N TYR A 69 -4.10 0.88 -10.18
CA TYR A 69 -2.72 0.42 -10.39
C TYR A 69 -2.35 0.44 -11.86
N TYR A 70 -3.21 -0.02 -12.76
CA TYR A 70 -2.91 -0.04 -14.18
C TYR A 70 -2.75 1.37 -14.76
N LEU A 71 -3.51 2.35 -14.26
CA LEU A 71 -3.31 3.75 -14.62
C LEU A 71 -1.93 4.26 -14.17
N ALA A 72 -1.56 4.00 -12.93
CA ALA A 72 -0.25 4.38 -12.40
C ALA A 72 0.88 3.67 -13.18
N ALA A 73 0.72 2.39 -13.49
CA ALA A 73 1.67 1.62 -14.31
C ALA A 73 1.78 2.16 -15.73
N TRP A 74 0.67 2.57 -16.34
CA TRP A 74 0.68 3.21 -17.65
C TRP A 74 1.54 4.48 -17.64
N LEU A 75 1.35 5.33 -16.64
CA LEU A 75 2.15 6.55 -16.49
C LEU A 75 3.63 6.26 -16.25
N GLU A 76 3.92 5.26 -15.43
CA GLU A 76 5.31 4.82 -15.21
C GLU A 76 5.95 4.30 -16.49
N MET A 77 5.25 3.44 -17.22
CA MET A 77 5.75 2.89 -18.50
C MET A 77 5.95 3.98 -19.56
N ALA A 78 5.10 5.00 -19.57
CA ALA A 78 5.27 6.13 -20.49
C ALA A 78 6.55 6.93 -20.23
N VAL A 79 7.02 6.98 -18.99
CA VAL A 79 8.29 7.62 -18.62
C VAL A 79 9.47 6.70 -18.84
N VAL A 80 9.37 5.46 -18.37
CA VAL A 80 10.47 4.48 -18.41
C VAL A 80 10.73 3.98 -19.83
N ARG A 81 9.67 3.64 -20.58
CA ARG A 81 9.75 3.07 -21.93
C ARG A 81 10.70 1.86 -21.98
N ASN A 82 11.80 1.97 -22.76
CA ASN A 82 12.77 0.89 -22.92
C ASN A 82 13.90 0.92 -21.88
N HIS A 83 13.94 1.92 -21.03
CA HIS A 83 14.96 2.08 -19.98
C HIS A 83 14.59 1.28 -18.72
N VAL A 84 14.58 -0.04 -18.84
CA VAL A 84 14.15 -0.96 -17.76
C VAL A 84 14.91 -0.73 -16.45
N GLY A 85 16.16 -0.30 -16.51
CA GLY A 85 16.94 0.04 -15.33
C GLY A 85 16.38 1.19 -14.49
N TRP A 86 15.49 2.01 -15.02
CA TRP A 86 14.88 3.12 -14.30
C TRP A 86 13.81 2.69 -13.29
N PHE A 87 13.29 1.47 -13.40
CA PHE A 87 12.32 0.97 -12.43
C PHE A 87 12.89 0.91 -11.00
N VAL A 88 14.16 0.55 -10.85
CA VAL A 88 14.80 0.48 -9.54
C VAL A 88 14.91 1.85 -8.86
N PRO A 89 15.48 2.89 -9.48
CA PRO A 89 15.49 4.23 -8.90
C PRO A 89 14.09 4.76 -8.59
N PHE A 90 13.11 4.48 -9.43
CA PHE A 90 11.74 4.89 -9.22
C PHE A 90 11.14 4.22 -7.98
N ASN A 91 11.35 2.90 -7.83
CA ASN A 91 10.91 2.16 -6.66
C ASN A 91 11.60 2.65 -5.37
N ILE A 92 12.87 3.03 -5.44
CA ILE A 92 13.60 3.61 -4.30
C ILE A 92 12.97 4.95 -3.90
N LEU A 93 12.61 5.80 -4.86
CA LEU A 93 11.92 7.06 -4.58
C LEU A 93 10.54 6.83 -3.95
N LEU A 94 9.80 5.83 -4.40
CA LEU A 94 8.51 5.45 -3.80
C LEU A 94 8.68 5.00 -2.35
N ASN A 95 9.69 4.18 -2.07
CA ASN A 95 10.01 3.78 -0.70
C ASN A 95 10.39 4.98 0.17
N ALA A 96 11.17 5.91 -0.35
CA ALA A 96 11.49 7.15 0.33
C ALA A 96 10.22 7.96 0.65
N ALA A 97 9.31 8.07 -0.30
CA ALA A 97 8.04 8.78 -0.09
C ALA A 97 7.18 8.14 1.01
N VAL A 98 7.11 6.82 1.05
CA VAL A 98 6.43 6.09 2.13
C VAL A 98 7.13 6.35 3.48
N SER A 99 8.46 6.30 3.53
CA SER A 99 9.22 6.57 4.74
C SER A 99 9.01 8.00 5.25
N TRP A 100 8.90 8.98 4.37
CA TRP A 100 8.57 10.36 4.73
C TRP A 100 7.18 10.48 5.36
N SER A 101 6.18 9.80 4.79
CA SER A 101 4.84 9.76 5.37
C SER A 101 4.85 9.14 6.77
N ILE A 102 5.57 8.04 6.95
CA ILE A 102 5.74 7.38 8.24
C ILE A 102 6.48 8.29 9.23
N TYR A 103 7.50 9.01 8.77
CA TYR A 103 8.21 10.01 9.57
C TYR A 103 7.26 11.08 10.13
N PHE A 104 6.45 11.68 9.27
CA PHE A 104 5.52 12.72 9.68
C PHE A 104 4.43 12.20 10.62
N ILE A 105 3.90 11.02 10.37
CA ILE A 105 2.91 10.37 11.25
C ILE A 105 3.55 10.05 12.61
N GLY A 106 4.71 9.42 12.62
CA GLY A 106 5.41 9.04 13.85
C GLY A 106 5.81 10.26 14.68
N ARG A 107 6.27 11.32 14.03
CA ARG A 107 6.56 12.60 14.70
C ARG A 107 5.30 13.19 15.35
N ARG A 108 4.19 13.19 14.64
CA ARG A 108 2.95 13.77 15.15
C ARG A 108 2.38 12.97 16.32
N LEU A 109 2.43 11.65 16.24
CA LEU A 109 1.96 10.77 17.31
C LEU A 109 2.83 10.84 18.56
N SER A 110 4.14 10.85 18.40
CA SER A 110 5.10 10.84 19.51
C SER A 110 5.49 12.24 19.99
N ARG A 111 5.20 13.28 19.20
CA ARG A 111 5.65 14.66 19.38
C ARG A 111 7.18 14.80 19.39
N ALA A 112 7.89 13.84 18.83
CA ALA A 112 9.34 13.82 18.76
C ALA A 112 9.81 13.51 17.34
N LYS A 113 10.66 14.40 16.78
CA LYS A 113 11.23 14.24 15.44
C LYS A 113 12.10 12.99 15.34
N GLY A 114 12.86 12.69 16.37
CA GLY A 114 13.74 11.52 16.43
C GLY A 114 12.96 10.20 16.35
N ILE A 115 11.81 10.12 16.99
CA ILE A 115 10.94 8.93 16.92
C ILE A 115 10.33 8.81 15.53
N GLY A 116 9.90 9.89 14.93
CA GLY A 116 9.43 9.89 13.54
C GLY A 116 10.51 9.41 12.57
N PHE A 117 11.73 9.90 12.73
CA PHE A 117 12.88 9.46 11.95
C PHE A 117 13.18 7.96 12.15
N LEU A 118 13.13 7.48 13.39
CA LEU A 118 13.31 6.06 13.69
C LEU A 118 12.25 5.19 12.99
N CYS A 119 10.98 5.60 13.02
CA CYS A 119 9.91 4.89 12.35
C CYS A 119 10.11 4.80 10.82
N GLY A 120 10.46 5.92 10.20
CA GLY A 120 10.77 5.96 8.77
C GLY A 120 11.97 5.10 8.40
N SER A 121 13.01 5.12 9.23
CA SER A 121 14.22 4.30 9.05
C SER A 121 13.92 2.81 9.18
N MET A 122 13.12 2.42 10.16
CA MET A 122 12.72 1.02 10.34
C MET A 122 11.95 0.48 9.13
N PHE A 123 11.09 1.30 8.53
CA PHE A 123 10.43 0.91 7.29
C PHE A 123 11.45 0.64 6.17
N LEU A 124 12.41 1.55 5.96
CA LEU A 124 13.39 1.43 4.87
C LEU A 124 14.29 0.19 4.96
N ILE A 125 14.61 -0.25 6.17
CA ILE A 125 15.41 -1.46 6.39
C ILE A 125 14.57 -2.74 6.48
N SER A 126 13.23 -2.62 6.39
CA SER A 126 12.35 -3.76 6.48
C SER A 126 12.34 -4.60 5.19
N ARG A 127 12.00 -5.87 5.31
CA ARG A 127 11.81 -6.75 4.17
C ARG A 127 10.70 -6.28 3.24
N MET A 128 9.68 -5.65 3.77
CA MET A 128 8.57 -5.10 2.97
C MET A 128 9.07 -4.04 2.00
N ALA A 129 9.94 -3.14 2.44
CA ALA A 129 10.55 -2.13 1.59
C ALA A 129 11.50 -2.76 0.55
N TYR A 130 12.35 -3.67 0.97
CA TYR A 130 13.33 -4.33 0.13
C TYR A 130 12.69 -5.13 -1.02
N TYR A 131 11.63 -5.87 -0.72
CA TYR A 131 10.96 -6.73 -1.70
C TYR A 131 10.43 -5.99 -2.92
N GLN A 132 10.09 -4.70 -2.77
CA GLN A 132 9.45 -3.91 -3.81
C GLN A 132 10.43 -3.26 -4.80
N ILE A 133 11.72 -3.28 -4.49
CA ILE A 133 12.71 -2.52 -5.26
C ILE A 133 13.04 -3.18 -6.59
N GLY A 134 13.23 -4.48 -6.62
CA GLY A 134 13.71 -5.23 -7.76
C GLY A 134 12.63 -5.70 -8.75
N GLN A 135 11.41 -5.17 -8.67
CA GLN A 135 10.27 -5.61 -9.47
C GLN A 135 9.54 -4.43 -10.11
N VAL A 136 9.05 -4.61 -11.33
CA VAL A 136 8.14 -3.66 -11.96
C VAL A 136 6.83 -3.54 -11.15
N LEU A 137 6.32 -4.66 -10.63
CA LEU A 137 5.15 -4.70 -9.76
C LEU A 137 5.37 -4.06 -8.38
N GLY A 138 6.57 -3.60 -8.07
CA GLY A 138 6.87 -2.87 -6.84
C GLY A 138 6.01 -1.63 -6.65
N LEU A 139 5.66 -0.94 -7.73
CA LEU A 139 4.73 0.20 -7.70
C LEU A 139 3.40 -0.18 -7.07
N MET A 140 2.83 -1.33 -7.45
CA MET A 140 1.54 -1.81 -6.92
C MET A 140 1.59 -1.99 -5.41
N GLU A 141 2.56 -2.71 -4.91
CA GLU A 141 2.69 -3.00 -3.49
C GLU A 141 2.98 -1.75 -2.66
N THR A 142 3.88 -0.90 -3.13
CA THR A 142 4.24 0.34 -2.43
C THR A 142 3.08 1.34 -2.43
N MET A 143 2.40 1.49 -3.55
CA MET A 143 1.23 2.36 -3.67
C MET A 143 0.09 1.91 -2.75
N ALA A 144 -0.21 0.60 -2.73
CA ALA A 144 -1.23 0.04 -1.87
C ALA A 144 -0.86 0.20 -0.39
N LEU A 145 0.38 -0.05 -0.02
CA LEU A 145 0.87 0.14 1.35
C LEU A 145 0.74 1.60 1.79
N TRP A 146 1.15 2.53 0.94
CA TRP A 146 1.02 3.96 1.26
C TRP A 146 -0.44 4.36 1.48
N MET A 147 -1.34 3.90 0.61
CA MET A 147 -2.78 4.18 0.74
C MET A 147 -3.35 3.58 2.03
N ALA A 148 -2.94 2.35 2.39
CA ALA A 148 -3.35 1.72 3.64
C ALA A 148 -2.86 2.50 4.87
N VAL A 149 -1.62 2.94 4.87
CA VAL A 149 -1.05 3.79 5.93
C VAL A 149 -1.85 5.09 6.08
N MET A 150 -2.21 5.72 4.97
CA MET A 150 -3.01 6.94 5.00
C MET A 150 -4.44 6.71 5.48
N ILE A 151 -5.04 5.58 5.11
CA ILE A 151 -6.35 5.17 5.65
C ILE A 151 -6.31 5.06 7.17
N LEU A 152 -5.32 4.32 7.69
CA LEU A 152 -5.15 4.15 9.14
C LEU A 152 -4.92 5.50 9.84
N TRP A 153 -4.11 6.36 9.24
CA TRP A 153 -3.83 7.68 9.77
C TRP A 153 -5.08 8.57 9.82
N TYR A 154 -5.86 8.63 8.75
CA TYR A 154 -7.09 9.41 8.72
C TYR A 154 -8.16 8.86 9.66
N LEU A 155 -8.29 7.54 9.76
CA LEU A 155 -9.19 6.93 10.74
C LEU A 155 -8.78 7.24 12.18
N PHE A 156 -7.48 7.24 12.47
CA PHE A 156 -6.97 7.66 13.77
C PHE A 156 -7.31 9.12 14.08
N ARG A 157 -7.12 10.01 13.12
CA ARG A 157 -7.50 11.42 13.27
C ARG A 157 -9.01 11.60 13.46
N TYR A 158 -9.80 10.86 12.70
CA TYR A 158 -11.26 10.86 12.86
C TYR A 158 -11.69 10.47 14.28
N LEU A 159 -11.06 9.45 14.85
CA LEU A 159 -11.37 9.00 16.22
C LEU A 159 -10.98 10.01 17.30
N ASN A 160 -9.88 10.73 17.12
CA ASN A 160 -9.26 11.51 18.17
C ASN A 160 -9.48 13.03 18.07
N GLU A 161 -9.84 13.54 16.89
CA GLU A 161 -10.07 14.96 16.67
C GLU A 161 -11.56 15.30 16.65
N LYS A 162 -11.92 16.50 17.12
CA LYS A 162 -13.27 17.03 17.00
C LYS A 162 -13.48 17.57 15.58
N ASP A 163 -14.72 17.54 15.10
CA ASP A 163 -15.10 18.03 13.76
C ASP A 163 -14.23 17.45 12.63
N SER A 164 -13.91 16.18 12.76
CA SER A 164 -12.99 15.46 11.88
C SER A 164 -13.67 14.57 10.84
N HIS A 165 -14.92 14.88 10.47
CA HIS A 165 -15.72 14.06 9.54
C HIS A 165 -15.05 13.88 8.19
N VAL A 166 -14.34 14.90 7.71
CA VAL A 166 -13.60 14.85 6.44
C VAL A 166 -12.60 13.70 6.40
N TYR A 167 -11.99 13.36 7.51
CA TYR A 167 -11.01 12.27 7.56
C TYR A 167 -11.64 10.90 7.34
N PHE A 168 -12.87 10.70 7.80
CA PHE A 168 -13.60 9.48 7.50
C PHE A 168 -13.94 9.37 6.00
N TYR A 169 -14.42 10.45 5.39
CA TYR A 169 -14.70 10.46 3.95
C TYR A 169 -13.45 10.26 3.10
N LEU A 170 -12.33 10.87 3.49
CA LEU A 170 -11.03 10.64 2.84
C LEU A 170 -10.60 9.17 2.96
N SER A 171 -10.82 8.55 4.12
CA SER A 171 -10.56 7.13 4.31
C SER A 171 -11.42 6.25 3.41
N CYS A 172 -12.70 6.60 3.22
CA CYS A 172 -13.58 5.89 2.30
C CYS A 172 -13.12 6.00 0.83
N VAL A 173 -12.70 7.18 0.40
CA VAL A 173 -12.17 7.39 -0.96
C VAL A 173 -10.88 6.60 -1.17
N LEU A 174 -9.98 6.63 -0.21
CA LEU A 174 -8.73 5.86 -0.27
C LEU A 174 -9.00 4.35 -0.22
N TYR A 175 -9.97 3.91 0.58
CA TYR A 175 -10.40 2.51 0.60
C TYR A 175 -10.90 2.06 -0.77
N PHE A 176 -11.78 2.82 -1.37
CA PHE A 176 -12.25 2.54 -2.73
C PHE A 176 -11.08 2.43 -3.72
N GLY A 177 -10.15 3.39 -3.66
CA GLY A 177 -8.98 3.40 -4.53
C GLY A 177 -8.05 2.21 -4.31
N VAL A 178 -7.72 1.88 -3.06
CA VAL A 178 -6.78 0.80 -2.75
C VAL A 178 -7.30 -0.58 -3.13
N CYS A 179 -8.61 -0.79 -3.11
CA CYS A 179 -9.23 -2.04 -3.59
C CYS A 179 -8.98 -2.27 -5.09
N PHE A 180 -8.77 -1.19 -5.86
CA PHE A 180 -8.42 -1.26 -7.28
C PHE A 180 -6.93 -1.07 -7.56
N VAL A 181 -6.11 -1.06 -6.53
CA VAL A 181 -4.67 -1.29 -6.60
C VAL A 181 -4.38 -2.76 -6.33
N HIS A 182 -4.93 -3.31 -5.26
CA HIS A 182 -4.87 -4.72 -4.94
C HIS A 182 -6.10 -5.15 -4.14
N GLU A 183 -6.78 -6.18 -4.59
CA GLU A 183 -8.05 -6.67 -4.03
C GLU A 183 -7.96 -7.16 -2.59
N ARG A 184 -6.80 -7.59 -2.09
CA ARG A 184 -6.63 -8.01 -0.69
C ARG A 184 -6.97 -6.92 0.32
N TYR A 185 -6.87 -5.66 -0.09
CA TYR A 185 -7.18 -4.51 0.78
C TYR A 185 -8.67 -4.30 1.01
N MET A 186 -9.54 -5.07 0.34
CA MET A 186 -10.95 -5.13 0.70
C MET A 186 -11.15 -5.56 2.15
N ALA A 187 -10.20 -6.29 2.72
CA ALA A 187 -10.18 -6.69 4.13
C ALA A 187 -10.14 -5.52 5.13
N LEU A 188 -9.86 -4.31 4.68
CA LEU A 188 -9.93 -3.10 5.52
C LEU A 188 -11.37 -2.62 5.79
N PHE A 189 -12.36 -3.13 5.08
CA PHE A 189 -13.75 -2.71 5.26
C PHE A 189 -14.28 -2.84 6.69
N PRO A 190 -14.06 -3.96 7.42
CA PRO A 190 -14.48 -4.07 8.80
C PRO A 190 -13.91 -2.97 9.70
N LEU A 191 -12.71 -2.48 9.40
CA LEU A 191 -12.08 -1.40 10.15
C LEU A 191 -12.85 -0.09 10.03
N LEU A 192 -13.40 0.23 8.84
CA LEU A 192 -14.25 1.39 8.64
C LEU A 192 -15.50 1.33 9.55
N LEU A 193 -16.14 0.17 9.63
CA LEU A 193 -17.31 -0.02 10.48
C LEU A 193 -16.96 0.06 11.97
N LEU A 194 -15.87 -0.58 12.37
CA LEU A 194 -15.39 -0.53 13.76
C LEU A 194 -15.09 0.89 14.20
N VAL A 195 -14.48 1.69 13.37
CA VAL A 195 -14.17 3.09 13.68
C VAL A 195 -15.45 3.90 13.87
N LEU A 196 -16.48 3.69 13.06
CA LEU A 196 -17.79 4.32 13.24
C LEU A 196 -18.45 3.93 14.57
N LEU A 197 -18.33 2.65 14.93
CA LEU A 197 -18.84 2.17 16.23
C LEU A 197 -18.08 2.78 17.41
N PHE A 198 -16.77 2.84 17.37
CA PHE A 198 -15.96 3.46 18.42
C PHE A 198 -16.21 4.96 18.55
N LYS A 199 -16.37 5.66 17.44
CA LYS A 199 -16.74 7.08 17.41
C LYS A 199 -18.17 7.31 17.87
N ARG A 200 -19.00 6.27 17.90
CA ARG A 200 -20.44 6.36 18.17
C ARG A 200 -21.12 7.33 17.20
N SER A 201 -20.77 7.23 15.92
CA SER A 201 -21.31 8.09 14.88
C SER A 201 -22.83 7.92 14.77
N ARG A 202 -23.56 9.04 14.81
CA ARG A 202 -25.00 9.10 14.54
C ARG A 202 -25.31 9.66 13.16
N LYS A 203 -24.29 9.99 12.36
CA LYS A 203 -24.47 10.56 11.02
C LYS A 203 -24.70 9.45 10.01
N LEU A 204 -25.88 9.39 9.47
CA LEU A 204 -26.23 8.42 8.42
C LEU A 204 -25.34 8.54 7.18
N TRP A 205 -24.86 9.74 6.86
CA TRP A 205 -23.96 9.97 5.74
C TRP A 205 -22.61 9.27 5.92
N GLU A 206 -22.08 9.18 7.14
CA GLU A 206 -20.83 8.45 7.41
C GLU A 206 -21.02 6.95 7.24
N TRP A 207 -22.08 6.39 7.82
CA TRP A 207 -22.44 4.99 7.62
C TRP A 207 -22.72 4.69 6.15
N GLY A 208 -23.45 5.57 5.49
CA GLY A 208 -23.73 5.48 4.06
C GLY A 208 -22.47 5.49 3.22
N ALA A 209 -21.52 6.39 3.50
CA ALA A 209 -20.26 6.48 2.77
C ALA A 209 -19.42 5.20 2.94
N GLY A 210 -19.31 4.65 4.15
CA GLY A 210 -18.59 3.41 4.39
C GLY A 210 -19.20 2.23 3.64
N LEU A 211 -20.51 2.03 3.77
CA LEU A 211 -21.22 0.96 3.07
C LEU A 211 -21.20 1.14 1.56
N LEU A 212 -21.40 2.36 1.07
CA LEU A 212 -21.37 2.65 -0.36
C LEU A 212 -20.00 2.38 -0.98
N SER A 213 -18.93 2.74 -0.29
CA SER A 213 -17.56 2.45 -0.75
C SER A 213 -17.35 0.96 -0.97
N PHE A 214 -17.77 0.15 -0.01
CA PHE A 214 -17.68 -1.30 -0.13
C PHE A 214 -18.57 -1.86 -1.25
N LEU A 215 -19.83 -1.42 -1.31
CA LEU A 215 -20.77 -1.91 -2.32
C LEU A 215 -20.34 -1.54 -3.73
N LEU A 216 -19.83 -0.33 -3.95
CA LEU A 216 -19.31 0.09 -5.25
C LEU A 216 -18.12 -0.78 -5.68
N VAL A 217 -17.22 -1.11 -4.77
CA VAL A 217 -16.12 -2.03 -5.07
C VAL A 217 -16.68 -3.38 -5.53
N GLN A 218 -17.64 -3.95 -4.80
CA GLN A 218 -18.22 -5.26 -5.15
C GLN A 218 -18.98 -5.23 -6.47
N ILE A 219 -19.76 -4.18 -6.71
CA ILE A 219 -20.51 -4.03 -7.96
C ILE A 219 -19.56 -3.92 -9.15
N ILE A 220 -18.54 -3.10 -9.07
CA ILE A 220 -17.56 -2.93 -10.15
C ILE A 220 -16.83 -4.25 -10.40
N ARG A 221 -16.42 -4.97 -9.37
CA ARG A 221 -15.77 -6.27 -9.51
C ARG A 221 -16.70 -7.32 -10.13
N ALA A 222 -17.94 -7.37 -9.72
CA ALA A 222 -18.92 -8.28 -10.29
C ALA A 222 -19.13 -8.05 -11.80
N PHE A 223 -19.19 -6.79 -12.23
CA PHE A 223 -19.35 -6.45 -13.65
C PHE A 223 -18.07 -6.66 -14.48
N THR A 224 -16.90 -6.46 -13.89
CA THR A 224 -15.63 -6.51 -14.64
C THR A 224 -15.00 -7.89 -14.68
N ILE A 225 -15.00 -8.62 -13.58
CA ILE A 225 -14.36 -9.94 -13.46
C ILE A 225 -15.33 -11.08 -13.11
N GLY A 226 -16.58 -10.76 -12.82
CA GLY A 226 -17.60 -11.77 -12.47
C GLY A 226 -17.43 -12.39 -11.08
N SER A 227 -16.56 -11.84 -10.22
CA SER A 227 -16.30 -12.37 -8.88
C SER A 227 -16.19 -11.24 -7.85
N ILE A 228 -16.79 -11.45 -6.70
CA ILE A 228 -16.68 -10.57 -5.53
C ILE A 228 -15.59 -11.02 -4.54
N LEU A 229 -15.02 -12.21 -4.76
CA LEU A 229 -13.99 -12.76 -3.88
C LEU A 229 -12.66 -12.02 -4.04
N PRO A 230 -11.90 -11.84 -2.96
CA PRO A 230 -10.59 -11.15 -3.01
C PRO A 230 -9.57 -11.82 -3.91
N ALA A 231 -9.68 -13.14 -4.08
CA ALA A 231 -8.71 -13.94 -4.81
C ALA A 231 -8.83 -13.82 -6.35
N GLY A 232 -9.87 -13.18 -6.88
CA GLY A 232 -10.13 -13.16 -8.33
C GLY A 232 -10.51 -14.53 -8.88
N THR A 233 -10.51 -14.66 -10.23
CA THR A 233 -10.96 -15.87 -10.92
C THR A 233 -9.82 -16.70 -11.52
N GLY A 234 -8.59 -16.22 -11.48
CA GLY A 234 -7.44 -16.79 -12.19
C GLY A 234 -6.72 -17.93 -11.49
N GLY A 235 -7.36 -19.07 -11.30
CA GLY A 235 -6.71 -20.27 -10.76
C GLY A 235 -6.51 -20.29 -9.25
N THR A 236 -7.02 -19.31 -8.53
CA THR A 236 -7.00 -19.30 -7.07
C THR A 236 -8.18 -20.14 -6.57
N GLN A 237 -7.89 -21.29 -5.97
CA GLN A 237 -8.90 -22.11 -5.34
C GLN A 237 -9.09 -21.68 -3.89
N VAL A 238 -10.33 -21.46 -3.50
CA VAL A 238 -10.68 -21.33 -2.08
C VAL A 238 -10.69 -22.75 -1.50
N ALA A 239 -10.04 -22.95 -0.37
CA ALA A 239 -10.04 -24.25 0.29
C ALA A 239 -11.48 -24.69 0.62
N ASP A 240 -11.84 -25.91 0.22
CA ASP A 240 -13.17 -26.46 0.48
C ASP A 240 -13.43 -26.70 1.97
N THR A 241 -12.36 -26.74 2.76
CA THR A 241 -12.42 -26.94 4.20
C THR A 241 -11.82 -25.75 4.93
N PHE A 242 -12.60 -25.14 5.81
CA PHE A 242 -12.14 -24.08 6.69
C PHE A 242 -11.75 -24.65 8.06
N SER A 243 -10.50 -24.43 8.45
CA SER A 243 -10.02 -24.76 9.80
C SER A 243 -9.60 -23.47 10.51
N LEU A 244 -10.27 -23.15 11.59
CA LEU A 244 -9.95 -21.99 12.41
C LEU A 244 -8.54 -22.11 13.04
N ALA A 245 -8.17 -23.33 13.45
CA ALA A 245 -6.86 -23.59 14.02
C ALA A 245 -5.72 -23.35 13.01
N ASP A 246 -5.87 -23.82 11.78
CA ASP A 246 -4.88 -23.64 10.73
C ASP A 246 -4.77 -22.16 10.30
N THR A 247 -5.90 -21.47 10.23
CA THR A 247 -5.93 -20.03 9.94
C THR A 247 -5.17 -19.26 11.01
N PHE A 248 -5.37 -19.59 12.27
CA PHE A 248 -4.68 -18.95 13.40
C PHE A 248 -3.19 -19.24 13.40
N LYS A 249 -2.78 -20.49 13.16
CA LYS A 249 -1.37 -20.88 13.01
C LYS A 249 -0.71 -20.12 11.86
N TYR A 250 -1.38 -20.03 10.73
CA TYR A 250 -0.87 -19.29 9.57
C TYR A 250 -0.67 -17.82 9.91
N ALA A 251 -1.64 -17.17 10.54
CA ALA A 251 -1.54 -15.77 10.95
C ALA A 251 -0.36 -15.52 11.91
N LEU A 252 -0.17 -16.40 12.90
CA LEU A 252 0.97 -16.32 13.81
C LEU A 252 2.30 -16.49 13.08
N SER A 253 2.37 -17.43 12.14
CA SER A 253 3.56 -17.64 11.32
C SER A 253 3.91 -16.42 10.48
N GLN A 254 2.91 -15.73 9.93
CA GLN A 254 3.13 -14.49 9.17
C GLN A 254 3.64 -13.35 10.07
N ILE A 255 3.11 -13.21 11.27
CA ILE A 255 3.59 -12.23 12.24
C ILE A 255 5.04 -12.52 12.62
N ALA A 256 5.36 -13.75 12.94
CA ALA A 256 6.73 -14.17 13.25
C ALA A 256 7.70 -13.89 12.09
N TYR A 257 7.26 -14.15 10.86
CA TYR A 257 8.05 -13.89 9.65
C TYR A 257 8.38 -12.40 9.48
N VAL A 258 7.44 -11.50 9.79
CA VAL A 258 7.69 -10.05 9.73
C VAL A 258 8.84 -9.64 10.66
N PHE A 259 8.97 -10.30 11.83
CA PHE A 259 10.07 -10.07 12.77
C PHE A 259 11.34 -10.86 12.42
N GLY A 260 11.40 -11.48 11.25
CA GLY A 260 12.56 -12.27 10.84
C GLY A 260 12.65 -13.65 11.47
N ILE A 261 11.62 -14.08 12.19
CA ILE A 261 11.55 -15.42 12.79
C ILE A 261 10.90 -16.37 11.78
N ASN A 262 11.70 -17.28 11.27
CA ASN A 262 11.20 -18.30 10.35
C ASN A 262 10.80 -19.57 11.14
N ALA A 263 9.80 -19.41 11.99
CA ALA A 263 9.29 -20.49 12.84
C ALA A 263 8.14 -21.27 12.19
N GLY A 264 7.91 -21.02 10.91
CA GLY A 264 6.82 -21.65 10.20
C GLY A 264 7.09 -23.10 9.87
N PRO A 265 6.03 -23.85 9.63
CA PRO A 265 6.14 -25.17 9.04
C PRO A 265 6.76 -25.11 7.64
N GLU A 266 7.10 -26.24 7.11
CA GLU A 266 7.87 -26.39 5.88
C GLU A 266 7.39 -25.62 4.66
N HIS A 267 6.13 -25.24 4.62
CA HIS A 267 5.57 -24.46 3.53
C HIS A 267 5.91 -22.96 3.58
N LEU A 268 6.44 -22.47 4.68
CA LEU A 268 7.17 -21.20 4.72
C LEU A 268 8.62 -21.36 4.31
N ASN A 269 9.00 -22.52 3.92
CA ASN A 269 10.30 -22.86 3.40
C ASN A 269 10.61 -22.08 2.14
N GLY A 270 11.72 -21.84 1.88
CA GLY A 270 12.23 -20.90 0.92
C GLY A 270 12.77 -19.67 1.61
N CYS A 271 12.53 -19.57 2.92
CA CYS A 271 13.13 -18.57 3.76
C CYS A 271 14.05 -19.28 4.76
N PRO A 272 15.26 -19.69 4.37
CA PRO A 272 16.21 -20.20 5.31
C PRO A 272 16.49 -19.15 6.40
N TRP A 273 16.73 -19.62 7.57
CA TRP A 273 17.09 -18.81 8.72
C TRP A 273 18.32 -17.95 8.44
#